data_9cf67d196a70430d9fac38ad94fc6355
#
_entry.id   9cf67d196a70430d9fac38ad94fc6355
#
_cell.length_a   1.000
_cell.length_b   1.000
_cell.length_c   1.000
_cell.angle_alpha   90.00
_cell.angle_beta   90.00
_cell.angle_gamma   90.00
#
_symmetry.space_group_name_H-M   'P 1'
#
loop_
_entity.id
_entity.type
_entity.pdbx_description
1 polymer ?
#
loop_
_entity_poly.entity_id
_entity_poly.type
_entity_poly.pdbx_seq_one_letter_code
_entity_poly.pdbx_strand_id
1 'polypeptide(L)'
;RIADRFFQILPGGDIAFLHGAAKWMLEEGWVDPGFIRAHTAGFEAYKALLEAIPFAELEKAAGVSREEMRAFAEMVGRAERAVFVWGMGITQHTHGEDNVRAIVNLALLKGFVGREGCGLMPIRGHSGVQGGAEMGAYATAFPGGLPVNPENARRLAELWGFPVPDR
;
A
#
# COMPACT_ATOMS: atom_id res chain seq x y z
N ARG A 1 -4.48 26.36 -2.21
CA ARG A 1 -4.76 24.92 -2.46
C ARG A 1 -3.70 24.41 -3.43
N ILE A 2 -3.11 23.25 -3.09
CA ILE A 2 -2.07 22.62 -3.93
C ILE A 2 -2.67 21.43 -4.70
N ALA A 3 -3.77 20.83 -4.16
CA ALA A 3 -4.42 19.68 -4.79
C ALA A 3 -5.44 20.11 -5.85
N ASP A 4 -5.47 19.42 -6.98
CA ASP A 4 -6.47 19.59 -8.04
C ASP A 4 -7.84 19.08 -7.60
N ARG A 5 -7.85 17.95 -6.87
CA ARG A 5 -9.05 17.40 -6.25
C ARG A 5 -8.76 16.90 -4.83
N PHE A 6 -9.77 16.99 -3.99
CA PHE A 6 -9.77 16.50 -2.63
C PHE A 6 -11.04 15.67 -2.39
N PHE A 7 -10.88 14.47 -1.87
CA PHE A 7 -11.96 13.56 -1.51
C PHE A 7 -11.96 13.41 0.01
N GLN A 8 -12.99 13.96 0.65
CA GLN A 8 -13.08 13.93 2.11
C GLN A 8 -13.85 12.69 2.57
N ILE A 9 -13.13 11.63 2.84
CA ILE A 9 -13.68 10.37 3.35
C ILE A 9 -13.82 10.42 4.87
N LEU A 10 -14.65 9.53 5.42
CA LEU A 10 -14.71 9.31 6.87
C LEU A 10 -13.43 8.66 7.40
N PRO A 11 -12.99 8.98 8.63
CA PRO A 11 -11.91 8.25 9.28
C PRO A 11 -12.20 6.74 9.32
N GLY A 12 -11.28 5.93 8.82
CA GLY A 12 -11.45 4.48 8.67
C GLY A 12 -12.20 4.04 7.42
N GLY A 13 -12.63 4.98 6.57
CA GLY A 13 -13.29 4.71 5.29
C GLY A 13 -12.34 4.41 4.13
N ASP A 14 -11.05 4.38 4.36
CA ASP A 14 -9.99 4.29 3.33
C ASP A 14 -10.16 3.05 2.44
N ILE A 15 -10.30 1.86 3.05
CA ILE A 15 -10.49 0.60 2.31
C ILE A 15 -11.75 0.67 1.46
N ALA A 16 -12.86 1.15 2.02
CA ALA A 16 -14.13 1.22 1.30
C ALA A 16 -14.04 2.18 0.09
N PHE A 17 -13.40 3.32 0.26
CA PHE A 17 -13.16 4.27 -0.83
C PHE A 17 -12.30 3.67 -1.94
N LEU A 18 -11.18 3.03 -1.58
CA LEU A 18 -10.25 2.42 -2.53
C LEU A 18 -10.87 1.20 -3.23
N HIS A 19 -11.65 0.38 -2.51
CA HIS A 19 -12.39 -0.73 -3.11
C HIS A 19 -13.47 -0.23 -4.07
N GLY A 20 -14.18 0.85 -3.74
CA GLY A 20 -15.15 1.47 -4.65
C GLY A 20 -14.48 2.00 -5.93
N ALA A 21 -13.31 2.62 -5.79
CA ALA A 21 -12.52 3.05 -6.94
C ALA A 21 -12.02 1.86 -7.78
N ALA A 22 -11.49 0.81 -7.14
CA ALA A 22 -11.04 -0.39 -7.83
C ALA A 22 -12.18 -1.09 -8.58
N LYS A 23 -13.37 -1.17 -7.96
CA LYS A 23 -14.57 -1.71 -8.59
C LYS A 23 -14.95 -0.94 -9.85
N TRP A 24 -14.96 0.39 -9.80
CA TRP A 24 -15.17 1.22 -10.97
C TRP A 24 -14.09 1.03 -12.05
N MET A 25 -12.81 0.91 -11.67
CA MET A 25 -11.74 0.65 -12.63
C MET A 25 -11.96 -0.67 -13.37
N LEU A 26 -12.46 -1.70 -12.70
CA LEU A 26 -12.78 -2.98 -13.32
C LEU A 26 -14.01 -2.88 -14.24
N GLU A 27 -15.08 -2.22 -13.79
CA GLU A 27 -16.32 -2.07 -14.57
C GLU A 27 -16.10 -1.25 -15.85
N GLU A 28 -15.27 -0.21 -15.79
CA GLU A 28 -14.98 0.68 -16.92
C GLU A 28 -13.79 0.20 -17.79
N GLY A 29 -13.13 -0.89 -17.40
CA GLY A 29 -11.96 -1.41 -18.10
C GLY A 29 -10.70 -0.53 -17.98
N TRP A 30 -10.61 0.31 -16.96
CA TRP A 30 -9.46 1.19 -16.71
C TRP A 30 -8.32 0.47 -15.99
N VAL A 31 -8.03 -0.74 -16.42
CA VAL A 31 -6.98 -1.62 -15.85
C VAL A 31 -5.99 -2.02 -16.91
N ASP A 32 -4.84 -2.58 -16.53
CA ASP A 32 -3.87 -3.18 -17.43
C ASP A 32 -3.93 -4.72 -17.33
N PRO A 33 -4.69 -5.41 -18.19
CA PRO A 33 -4.81 -6.86 -18.13
C PRO A 33 -3.50 -7.59 -18.43
N GLY A 34 -2.62 -6.97 -19.21
CA GLY A 34 -1.28 -7.52 -19.52
C GLY A 34 -0.41 -7.57 -18.28
N PHE A 35 -0.32 -6.45 -17.58
CA PHE A 35 0.41 -6.35 -16.33
C PHE A 35 -0.19 -7.29 -15.25
N ILE A 36 -1.51 -7.29 -15.09
CA ILE A 36 -2.19 -8.15 -14.11
C ILE A 36 -1.80 -9.62 -14.33
N ARG A 37 -1.89 -10.13 -15.56
CA ARG A 37 -1.55 -11.52 -15.86
C ARG A 37 -0.08 -11.86 -15.64
N ALA A 38 0.82 -10.93 -15.96
CA ALA A 38 2.25 -11.18 -15.93
C ALA A 38 2.89 -10.99 -14.55
N HIS A 39 2.33 -10.09 -13.72
CA HIS A 39 3.02 -9.57 -12.53
C HIS A 39 2.19 -9.63 -11.24
N THR A 40 0.98 -10.18 -11.26
CA THR A 40 0.15 -10.29 -10.05
C THR A 40 -0.31 -11.71 -9.78
N ALA A 41 -0.69 -11.97 -8.54
CA ALA A 41 -1.35 -13.21 -8.12
C ALA A 41 -2.64 -12.88 -7.37
N GLY A 42 -3.62 -13.81 -7.38
CA GLY A 42 -4.87 -13.66 -6.63
C GLY A 42 -5.87 -12.66 -7.22
N PHE A 43 -5.70 -12.21 -8.47
CA PHE A 43 -6.57 -11.24 -9.12
C PHE A 43 -8.04 -11.67 -9.14
N GLU A 44 -8.34 -12.92 -9.49
CA GLU A 44 -9.72 -13.41 -9.57
C GLU A 44 -10.42 -13.41 -8.20
N ALA A 45 -9.68 -13.74 -7.13
CA ALA A 45 -10.20 -13.68 -5.78
C ALA A 45 -10.46 -12.23 -5.34
N TYR A 46 -9.57 -11.30 -5.68
CA TYR A 46 -9.76 -9.88 -5.41
C TYR A 46 -10.94 -9.30 -6.19
N LYS A 47 -11.08 -9.64 -7.47
CA LYS A 47 -12.21 -9.23 -8.29
C LYS A 47 -13.53 -9.74 -7.71
N ALA A 48 -13.61 -11.02 -7.36
CA ALA A 48 -14.80 -11.61 -6.75
C ALA A 48 -15.16 -10.93 -5.42
N LEU A 49 -14.17 -10.57 -4.59
CA LEU A 49 -14.39 -9.80 -3.36
C LEU A 49 -15.03 -8.45 -3.67
N LEU A 50 -14.52 -7.71 -4.63
CA LEU A 50 -15.07 -6.41 -5.01
C LEU A 50 -16.48 -6.51 -5.58
N GLU A 51 -16.76 -7.52 -6.41
CA GLU A 51 -18.08 -7.78 -6.98
C GLU A 51 -19.12 -8.08 -5.91
N ALA A 52 -18.73 -8.80 -4.85
CA ALA A 52 -19.62 -9.18 -3.75
C ALA A 52 -20.05 -8.00 -2.86
N ILE A 53 -19.32 -6.89 -2.84
CA ILE A 53 -19.62 -5.74 -1.99
C ILE A 53 -20.51 -4.75 -2.76
N PRO A 54 -21.75 -4.48 -2.32
CA PRO A 54 -22.60 -3.46 -2.92
C PRO A 54 -22.01 -2.06 -2.78
N PHE A 55 -22.16 -1.20 -3.78
CA PHE A 55 -21.72 0.20 -3.68
C PHE A 55 -22.34 0.93 -2.49
N ALA A 56 -23.59 0.67 -2.16
CA ALA A 56 -24.25 1.29 -1.01
C ALA A 56 -23.53 1.04 0.33
N GLU A 57 -22.90 -0.12 0.49
CA GLU A 57 -22.10 -0.44 1.67
C GLU A 57 -20.77 0.33 1.66
N LEU A 58 -20.14 0.42 0.49
CA LEU A 58 -18.91 1.20 0.31
C LEU A 58 -19.15 2.69 0.54
N GLU A 59 -20.23 3.26 0.01
CA GLU A 59 -20.64 4.65 0.22
C GLU A 59 -20.85 4.95 1.71
N LYS A 60 -21.58 4.09 2.40
CA LYS A 60 -21.84 4.22 3.83
C LYS A 60 -20.55 4.16 4.66
N ALA A 61 -19.65 3.25 4.32
CA ALA A 61 -18.40 3.07 5.05
C ALA A 61 -17.39 4.18 4.75
N ALA A 62 -17.30 4.64 3.51
CA ALA A 62 -16.37 5.69 3.10
C ALA A 62 -16.89 7.10 3.40
N GLY A 63 -18.21 7.28 3.51
CA GLY A 63 -18.85 8.58 3.72
C GLY A 63 -18.83 9.50 2.49
N VAL A 64 -18.61 8.92 1.31
CA VAL A 64 -18.63 9.62 0.02
C VAL A 64 -19.47 8.83 -0.97
N SER A 65 -20.01 9.51 -1.99
CA SER A 65 -20.84 8.87 -2.99
C SER A 65 -20.04 7.99 -3.94
N ARG A 66 -20.72 7.05 -4.58
CA ARG A 66 -20.11 6.19 -5.61
C ARG A 66 -19.64 7.00 -6.82
N GLU A 67 -20.25 8.17 -7.08
CA GLU A 67 -19.83 9.11 -8.12
C GLU A 67 -18.48 9.76 -7.78
N GLU A 68 -18.22 10.06 -6.51
CA GLU A 68 -16.91 10.55 -6.05
C GLU A 68 -15.85 9.45 -6.15
N MET A 69 -16.19 8.20 -5.78
CA MET A 69 -15.31 7.04 -6.00
C MET A 69 -15.01 6.83 -7.48
N ARG A 70 -16.03 6.99 -8.37
CA ARG A 70 -15.84 6.91 -9.81
C ARG A 70 -14.92 8.03 -10.32
N ALA A 71 -15.11 9.24 -9.83
CA ALA A 71 -14.27 10.36 -10.22
C ALA A 71 -12.79 10.17 -9.83
N PHE A 72 -12.52 9.57 -8.67
CA PHE A 72 -11.17 9.18 -8.28
C PHE A 72 -10.64 8.03 -9.16
N ALA A 73 -11.46 7.00 -9.40
CA ALA A 73 -11.11 5.89 -10.26
C ALA A 73 -10.77 6.34 -11.68
N GLU A 74 -11.51 7.32 -12.23
CA GLU A 74 -11.25 7.90 -13.54
C GLU A 74 -9.92 8.66 -13.59
N MET A 75 -9.58 9.43 -12.54
CA MET A 75 -8.27 10.08 -12.43
C MET A 75 -7.14 9.07 -12.49
N VAL A 76 -7.24 8.00 -11.71
CA VAL A 76 -6.24 6.92 -11.68
C VAL A 76 -6.22 6.16 -13.01
N GLY A 77 -7.39 5.80 -13.52
CA GLY A 77 -7.55 5.00 -14.73
C GLY A 77 -7.05 5.69 -16.01
N ARG A 78 -7.19 7.00 -16.10
CA ARG A 78 -6.73 7.80 -17.25
C ARG A 78 -5.28 8.27 -17.12
N ALA A 79 -4.68 8.17 -15.94
CA ALA A 79 -3.29 8.52 -15.77
C ALA A 79 -2.37 7.57 -16.54
N GLU A 80 -1.39 8.14 -17.23
CA GLU A 80 -0.31 7.37 -17.85
C GLU A 80 0.76 6.97 -16.84
N ARG A 81 0.99 7.81 -15.85
CA ARG A 81 1.95 7.63 -14.76
C ARG A 81 1.35 8.13 -13.46
N ALA A 82 1.58 7.38 -12.38
CA ALA A 82 1.15 7.78 -11.05
C ALA A 82 2.09 7.29 -9.95
N VAL A 83 2.25 8.10 -8.93
CA VAL A 83 2.90 7.72 -7.67
C VAL A 83 1.86 7.80 -6.57
N PHE A 84 1.66 6.68 -5.88
CA PHE A 84 0.79 6.62 -4.71
C PHE A 84 1.62 6.95 -3.46
N VAL A 85 1.23 8.00 -2.77
CA VAL A 85 1.95 8.49 -1.59
C VAL A 85 1.05 8.39 -0.37
N TRP A 86 1.55 7.80 0.71
CA TRP A 86 0.81 7.72 1.98
C TRP A 86 1.74 7.82 3.18
N GLY A 87 1.17 8.14 4.32
CA GLY A 87 1.88 8.24 5.59
C GLY A 87 1.10 7.58 6.73
N MET A 88 1.33 8.05 7.95
CA MET A 88 0.76 7.46 9.16
C MET A 88 -0.77 7.60 9.25
N GLY A 89 -1.38 8.55 8.55
CA GLY A 89 -2.84 8.64 8.44
C GLY A 89 -3.50 7.42 7.82
N ILE A 90 -2.78 6.66 6.99
CA ILE A 90 -3.23 5.38 6.42
C ILE A 90 -2.90 4.20 7.35
N THR A 91 -1.72 4.23 8.00
CA THR A 91 -1.19 3.05 8.70
C THR A 91 -1.54 3.01 10.19
N GLN A 92 -1.83 4.14 10.82
CA GLN A 92 -2.20 4.20 12.25
C GLN A 92 -3.71 3.96 12.48
N HIS A 93 -4.20 2.86 11.93
CA HIS A 93 -5.57 2.37 12.09
C HIS A 93 -5.57 0.90 12.50
N THR A 94 -6.69 0.42 13.02
CA THR A 94 -6.89 -1.00 13.32
C THR A 94 -6.61 -1.89 12.11
N HIS A 95 -6.96 -1.42 10.90
CA HIS A 95 -6.73 -2.10 9.62
C HIS A 95 -5.68 -1.39 8.76
N GLY A 96 -4.64 -0.81 9.38
CA GLY A 96 -3.62 -0.03 8.68
C GLY A 96 -2.85 -0.83 7.63
N GLU A 97 -2.61 -2.12 7.86
CA GLU A 97 -2.01 -3.00 6.87
C GLU A 97 -2.92 -3.22 5.66
N ASP A 98 -4.22 -3.44 5.89
CA ASP A 98 -5.20 -3.64 4.82
C ASP A 98 -5.45 -2.34 4.04
N ASN A 99 -5.37 -1.16 4.68
CA ASN A 99 -5.35 0.12 3.99
C ASN A 99 -4.21 0.20 2.96
N VAL A 100 -3.00 -0.19 3.37
CA VAL A 100 -1.83 -0.22 2.46
C VAL A 100 -2.04 -1.23 1.34
N ARG A 101 -2.55 -2.43 1.65
CA ARG A 101 -2.88 -3.44 0.64
C ARG A 101 -3.89 -2.93 -0.40
N ALA A 102 -4.91 -2.18 0.04
CA ALA A 102 -5.89 -1.59 -0.88
C ALA A 102 -5.24 -0.56 -1.82
N ILE A 103 -4.31 0.28 -1.34
CA ILE A 103 -3.52 1.19 -2.19
C ILE A 103 -2.67 0.41 -3.19
N VAL A 104 -1.95 -0.62 -2.73
CA VAL A 104 -1.10 -1.46 -3.57
C VAL A 104 -1.93 -2.16 -4.65
N ASN A 105 -3.08 -2.74 -4.29
CA ASN A 105 -3.97 -3.38 -5.25
C ASN A 105 -4.44 -2.42 -6.34
N LEU A 106 -4.79 -1.18 -5.96
CA LEU A 106 -5.20 -0.16 -6.94
C LEU A 106 -4.07 0.17 -7.93
N ALA A 107 -2.85 0.30 -7.44
CA ALA A 107 -1.67 0.55 -8.28
C ALA A 107 -1.37 -0.66 -9.20
N LEU A 108 -1.52 -1.87 -8.69
CA LEU A 108 -1.31 -3.11 -9.48
C LEU A 108 -2.34 -3.29 -10.58
N LEU A 109 -3.60 -2.90 -10.36
CA LEU A 109 -4.63 -2.94 -11.40
C LEU A 109 -4.23 -2.18 -12.67
N LYS A 110 -3.45 -1.11 -12.54
CA LYS A 110 -3.03 -0.23 -13.63
C LYS A 110 -1.56 -0.43 -14.03
N GLY A 111 -0.81 -1.29 -13.35
CA GLY A 111 0.61 -1.51 -13.61
C GLY A 111 1.49 -0.32 -13.24
N PHE A 112 1.15 0.42 -12.18
CA PHE A 112 1.94 1.55 -11.69
C PHE A 112 3.09 1.14 -10.75
N VAL A 113 3.65 -0.03 -10.96
CA VAL A 113 4.77 -0.57 -10.18
C VAL A 113 5.88 -1.04 -11.13
N GLY A 114 7.12 -0.72 -10.80
CA GLY A 114 8.29 -1.11 -11.59
C GLY A 114 8.44 -0.40 -12.93
N ARG A 115 7.80 0.74 -13.12
CA ARG A 115 7.78 1.52 -14.36
C ARG A 115 8.23 2.95 -14.09
N GLU A 116 8.97 3.56 -15.02
CA GLU A 116 9.46 4.93 -14.89
C GLU A 116 8.32 5.93 -14.67
N GLY A 117 8.48 6.80 -13.69
CA GLY A 117 7.47 7.80 -13.28
C GLY A 117 6.26 7.22 -12.54
N CYS A 118 6.31 5.95 -12.14
CA CYS A 118 5.28 5.28 -11.36
C CYS A 118 5.86 4.72 -10.08
N GLY A 119 5.04 4.54 -9.05
CA GLY A 119 5.50 3.89 -7.84
C GLY A 119 4.59 4.01 -6.62
N LEU A 120 5.07 3.39 -5.56
CA LEU A 120 4.48 3.35 -4.24
C LEU A 120 5.47 4.00 -3.28
N MET A 121 5.04 5.07 -2.59
CA MET A 121 5.92 5.88 -1.74
C MET A 121 5.33 6.01 -0.33
N PRO A 122 5.65 5.09 0.59
CA PRO A 122 5.35 5.30 2.00
C PRO A 122 6.23 6.41 2.57
N ILE A 123 5.60 7.48 3.09
CA ILE A 123 6.30 8.56 3.79
C ILE A 123 6.32 8.24 5.27
N ARG A 124 7.51 8.09 5.84
CA ARG A 124 7.70 7.81 7.27
C ARG A 124 7.61 9.09 8.09
N GLY A 125 7.29 8.96 9.39
CA GLY A 125 7.25 10.09 10.33
C GLY A 125 8.62 10.73 10.52
N HIS A 126 9.65 9.92 10.74
CA HIS A 126 11.05 10.37 10.78
C HIS A 126 11.74 10.05 9.45
N SER A 127 12.47 11.01 8.90
CA SER A 127 13.13 10.88 7.59
C SER A 127 14.15 9.73 7.54
N GLY A 128 14.82 9.43 8.63
CA GLY A 128 15.81 8.36 8.72
C GLY A 128 15.30 7.01 9.24
N VAL A 129 14.00 6.85 9.51
CA VAL A 129 13.48 5.65 10.20
C VAL A 129 13.72 4.35 9.42
N GLN A 130 13.60 4.37 8.12
CA GLN A 130 13.81 3.18 7.31
C GLN A 130 15.29 2.78 7.27
N GLY A 131 16.18 3.72 7.00
CA GLY A 131 17.62 3.48 7.05
C GLY A 131 18.08 3.07 8.45
N GLY A 132 17.55 3.71 9.50
CA GLY A 132 17.82 3.31 10.88
C GLY A 132 17.43 1.87 11.17
N ALA A 133 16.28 1.42 10.65
CA ALA A 133 15.83 0.04 10.75
C ALA A 133 16.78 -0.95 10.05
N GLU A 134 17.18 -0.63 8.83
CA GLU A 134 18.12 -1.46 8.04
C GLU A 134 19.50 -1.55 8.70
N MET A 135 19.89 -0.51 9.43
CA MET A 135 21.13 -0.48 10.21
C MET A 135 21.02 -1.17 11.58
N GLY A 136 19.89 -1.80 11.89
CA GLY A 136 19.69 -2.59 13.10
C GLY A 136 19.08 -1.83 14.29
N ALA A 137 18.42 -0.69 14.04
CA ALA A 137 17.67 0.02 15.08
C ALA A 137 16.34 -0.67 15.46
N TYR A 138 16.01 -1.80 14.87
CA TYR A 138 14.90 -2.65 15.28
C TYR A 138 15.33 -3.74 16.25
N ALA A 139 14.52 -3.99 17.27
CA ALA A 139 14.74 -5.09 18.21
C ALA A 139 14.58 -6.50 17.58
N THR A 140 14.01 -6.56 16.38
CA THR A 140 13.67 -7.82 15.69
C THR A 140 14.66 -8.25 14.62
N ALA A 141 15.66 -7.41 14.33
CA ALA A 141 16.68 -7.72 13.33
C ALA A 141 18.03 -7.10 13.71
N PHE A 142 19.11 -7.76 13.33
CA PHE A 142 20.45 -7.22 13.36
C PHE A 142 20.70 -6.29 12.15
N PRO A 143 21.79 -5.46 12.18
CA PRO A 143 22.20 -4.66 11.05
C PRO A 143 22.24 -5.44 9.75
N GLY A 144 21.73 -4.81 8.67
CA GLY A 144 21.58 -5.47 7.38
C GLY A 144 20.38 -6.43 7.26
N GLY A 145 19.42 -6.33 8.20
CA GLY A 145 18.21 -7.17 8.19
C GLY A 145 18.47 -8.64 8.55
N LEU A 146 19.60 -8.94 9.17
CA LEU A 146 19.94 -10.30 9.58
C LEU A 146 18.99 -10.77 10.69
N PRO A 147 18.45 -12.00 10.63
CA PRO A 147 17.63 -12.56 11.71
C PRO A 147 18.38 -12.60 13.04
N VAL A 148 17.68 -12.27 14.14
CA VAL A 148 18.20 -12.43 15.49
C VAL A 148 18.20 -13.93 15.83
N ASN A 149 19.38 -14.52 15.86
CA ASN A 149 19.61 -15.94 16.19
C ASN A 149 21.05 -16.15 16.68
N PRO A 150 21.36 -17.32 17.30
CA PRO A 150 22.69 -17.60 17.82
C PRO A 150 23.83 -17.60 16.80
N GLU A 151 23.55 -17.95 15.54
CA GLU A 151 24.55 -17.95 14.47
C GLU A 151 24.98 -16.53 14.11
N ASN A 152 24.02 -15.68 13.80
CA ASN A 152 24.27 -14.28 13.46
C ASN A 152 24.82 -13.49 14.64
N ALA A 153 24.35 -13.77 15.87
CA ALA A 153 24.90 -13.16 17.08
C ALA A 153 26.39 -13.46 17.26
N ARG A 154 26.80 -14.74 17.09
CA ARG A 154 28.22 -15.12 17.15
C ARG A 154 29.05 -14.41 16.07
N ARG A 155 28.58 -14.43 14.83
CA ARG A 155 29.26 -13.74 13.73
C ARG A 155 29.46 -12.25 14.00
N LEU A 156 28.45 -11.58 14.53
CA LEU A 156 28.55 -10.16 14.88
C LEU A 156 29.44 -9.94 16.10
N ALA A 157 29.38 -10.82 17.09
CA ALA A 157 30.27 -10.74 18.26
C ALA A 157 31.75 -10.87 17.87
N GLU A 158 32.07 -11.76 16.94
CA GLU A 158 33.43 -11.90 16.39
C GLU A 158 33.86 -10.64 15.64
N LEU A 159 32.96 -10.05 14.81
CA LEU A 159 33.24 -8.84 14.05
C LEU A 159 33.42 -7.61 14.92
N TRP A 160 32.60 -7.47 15.97
CA TRP A 160 32.58 -6.27 16.83
C TRP A 160 33.45 -6.37 18.06
N GLY A 161 33.89 -7.58 18.42
CA GLY A 161 34.75 -7.81 19.59
C GLY A 161 34.05 -7.73 20.94
N PHE A 162 32.71 -7.89 20.98
CA PHE A 162 31.93 -7.95 22.20
C PHE A 162 30.72 -8.88 22.08
N PRO A 163 30.16 -9.42 23.18
CA PRO A 163 29.01 -10.30 23.17
C PRO A 163 27.77 -9.63 22.55
N VAL A 164 27.10 -10.31 21.66
CA VAL A 164 25.85 -9.86 21.00
C VAL A 164 24.69 -10.75 21.47
N PRO A 165 23.57 -10.18 21.93
CA PRO A 165 22.39 -10.96 22.29
C PRO A 165 21.82 -11.74 21.10
N ASP A 166 21.31 -12.95 21.36
CA ASP A 166 20.78 -13.85 20.34
C ASP A 166 19.26 -14.03 20.40
N ARG A 167 18.59 -13.21 21.22
CA ARG A 167 17.14 -13.20 21.47
C ARG A 167 16.69 -11.87 22.07
#